data_f28894980cda3bcbb325610a9824c2dd
#
_entry.id   f28894980cda3bcbb325610a9824c2dd
#
_cell.length_a   1.000
_cell.length_b   1.000
_cell.length_c   1.000
_cell.angle_alpha   90.00
_cell.angle_beta   90.00
_cell.angle_gamma   90.00
#
_symmetry.space_group_name_H-M   'P 1'
#
loop_
_entity.id
_entity.type
_entity.pdbx_description
1 polymer ?
#
loop_
_entity_poly.entity_id
_entity_poly.type
_entity_poly.pdbx_seq_one_letter_code
_entity_poly.pdbx_strand_id
1 'polypeptide(L)'
;MSWLYNGKVFEDEHIPEGAVGFVYMIEAVIDGKSVAYLGKKNFQALIKKKLSKKRLPADKRKKAYEHVAKTAYKNYSSSNEVLKKAQKEGIKMKRTMLKICYSKTELTYQEVKHQFIYEVLEHDWFLNGNILGSFYKQKKHE
;
A
#
# COMPACT_ATOMS: atom_id res chain seq x y z
N MET A 1 12.75 -2.19 -8.51
CA MET A 1 11.59 -2.98 -8.97
C MET A 1 10.42 -2.07 -9.25
N SER A 2 9.81 -2.23 -10.39
CA SER A 2 8.69 -1.39 -10.81
C SER A 2 7.36 -1.96 -10.35
N TRP A 3 6.36 -1.10 -10.26
CA TRP A 3 4.98 -1.53 -10.14
C TRP A 3 4.44 -1.88 -11.52
N LEU A 4 3.59 -2.90 -11.58
CA LEU A 4 2.90 -3.32 -12.81
C LEU A 4 1.41 -3.00 -12.71
N TYR A 5 0.82 -2.54 -13.80
CA TYR A 5 -0.63 -2.36 -13.92
C TYR A 5 -1.06 -2.87 -15.29
N ASN A 6 -2.02 -3.80 -15.29
CA ASN A 6 -2.46 -4.47 -16.53
C ASN A 6 -1.29 -5.05 -17.32
N GLY A 7 -0.29 -5.60 -16.63
CA GLY A 7 0.89 -6.23 -17.23
C GLY A 7 1.94 -5.27 -17.75
N LYS A 8 1.77 -3.96 -17.57
CA LYS A 8 2.71 -2.95 -18.03
C LYS A 8 3.35 -2.22 -16.85
N VAL A 9 4.59 -1.77 -17.03
CA VAL A 9 5.29 -0.97 -16.03
C VAL A 9 4.52 0.34 -15.79
N PHE A 10 4.27 0.65 -14.52
CA PHE A 10 3.54 1.84 -14.11
C PHE A 10 4.53 2.90 -13.63
N GLU A 11 4.42 4.10 -14.20
CA GLU A 11 5.24 5.26 -13.85
C GLU A 11 4.39 6.39 -13.30
N ASP A 12 5.02 7.39 -12.67
CA ASP A 12 4.33 8.55 -12.09
C ASP A 12 3.40 9.24 -13.09
N GLU A 13 3.83 9.35 -14.34
CA GLU A 13 3.05 9.98 -15.40
C GLU A 13 1.74 9.24 -15.71
N HIS A 14 1.65 7.97 -15.32
CA HIS A 14 0.45 7.16 -15.52
C HIS A 14 -0.58 7.31 -14.40
N ILE A 15 -0.26 8.05 -13.33
CA ILE A 15 -1.22 8.26 -12.23
C ILE A 15 -2.38 9.10 -12.76
N PRO A 16 -3.63 8.55 -12.76
CA PRO A 16 -4.77 9.32 -13.24
C PRO A 16 -5.04 10.53 -12.36
N GLU A 17 -5.52 11.60 -12.95
CA GLU A 17 -5.94 12.77 -12.20
C GLU A 17 -7.00 12.40 -11.17
N GLY A 18 -6.82 12.86 -9.94
CA GLY A 18 -7.74 12.58 -8.84
C GLY A 18 -7.56 11.22 -8.19
N ALA A 19 -6.64 10.39 -8.68
CA ALA A 19 -6.37 9.09 -8.06
C ALA A 19 -5.71 9.27 -6.68
N VAL A 20 -6.25 8.56 -5.69
CA VAL A 20 -5.79 8.63 -4.30
C VAL A 20 -4.81 7.52 -3.98
N GLY A 21 -5.06 6.32 -4.48
CA GLY A 21 -4.24 5.17 -4.18
C GLY A 21 -4.65 3.95 -4.98
N PHE A 22 -4.12 2.82 -4.58
CA PHE A 22 -4.35 1.57 -5.29
C PHE A 22 -4.35 0.37 -4.35
N VAL A 23 -5.06 -0.66 -4.75
CA VAL A 23 -5.01 -1.98 -4.14
C VAL A 23 -3.91 -2.76 -4.85
N TYR A 24 -3.10 -3.48 -4.10
CA TYR A 24 -1.93 -4.16 -4.67
C TYR A 24 -1.79 -5.60 -4.21
N MET A 25 -1.05 -6.36 -5.01
CA MET A 25 -0.56 -7.68 -4.66
C MET A 25 0.97 -7.65 -4.77
N ILE A 26 1.66 -8.06 -3.73
CA ILE A 26 3.11 -8.26 -3.76
C ILE A 26 3.37 -9.75 -3.63
N GLU A 27 4.16 -10.29 -4.54
CA GLU A 27 4.54 -11.70 -4.58
C GLU A 27 6.05 -11.82 -4.50
N ALA A 28 6.53 -12.79 -3.75
CA ALA A 28 7.95 -13.06 -3.59
C ALA A 28 8.19 -14.54 -3.33
N VAL A 29 9.41 -14.99 -3.58
CA VAL A 29 9.86 -16.32 -3.17
C VAL A 29 10.86 -16.12 -2.05
N ILE A 30 10.51 -16.60 -0.85
CA ILE A 30 11.32 -16.46 0.35
C ILE A 30 11.59 -17.86 0.90
N ASP A 31 12.88 -18.19 1.05
CA ASP A 31 13.31 -19.52 1.54
C ASP A 31 12.67 -20.67 0.72
N GLY A 32 12.60 -20.49 -0.59
CA GLY A 32 12.03 -21.48 -1.52
C GLY A 32 10.52 -21.55 -1.54
N LYS A 33 9.83 -20.69 -0.76
CA LYS A 33 8.36 -20.68 -0.70
C LYS A 33 7.81 -19.43 -1.36
N SER A 34 6.80 -19.60 -2.21
CA SER A 34 6.06 -18.48 -2.80
C SER A 34 5.12 -17.90 -1.76
N VAL A 35 5.22 -16.59 -1.53
CA VAL A 35 4.35 -15.88 -0.60
C VAL A 35 3.74 -14.66 -1.31
N ALA A 36 2.61 -14.20 -0.80
CA ALA A 36 1.92 -13.04 -1.35
C ALA A 36 1.28 -12.22 -0.23
N TYR A 37 1.09 -10.95 -0.49
CA TYR A 37 0.39 -10.04 0.41
C TYR A 37 -0.47 -9.08 -0.40
N LEU A 38 -1.71 -8.90 0.01
CA LEU A 38 -2.65 -8.00 -0.63
C LEU A 38 -3.00 -6.85 0.33
N GLY A 39 -2.80 -5.63 -0.12
CA GLY A 39 -3.03 -4.45 0.70
C GLY A 39 -3.41 -3.24 -0.13
N LYS A 40 -3.36 -2.08 0.49
CA LYS A 40 -3.62 -0.80 -0.17
C LYS A 40 -2.49 0.18 0.12
N LYS A 41 -2.30 1.15 -0.79
CA LYS A 41 -1.31 2.20 -0.63
C LYS A 41 -1.78 3.48 -1.29
N ASN A 42 -1.56 4.60 -0.63
CA ASN A 42 -1.76 5.91 -1.23
C ASN A 42 -0.62 6.22 -2.19
N PHE A 43 -0.92 6.89 -3.30
CA PHE A 43 0.13 7.35 -4.23
C PHE A 43 1.04 8.35 -3.55
N GLN A 44 0.47 9.24 -2.73
CA GLN A 44 1.23 10.27 -2.02
C GLN A 44 0.91 10.24 -0.55
N ALA A 45 1.93 10.45 0.27
CA ALA A 45 1.74 10.68 1.69
C ALA A 45 1.80 12.18 1.95
N LEU A 46 0.82 12.70 2.69
CA LEU A 46 0.83 14.08 3.14
C LEU A 46 1.54 14.15 4.49
N ILE A 47 2.65 14.86 4.52
CA ILE A 47 3.40 15.06 5.75
C ILE A 47 3.06 16.44 6.31
N LYS A 48 2.60 16.46 7.55
CA LYS A 48 2.29 17.68 8.27
C LYS A 48 3.59 18.27 8.81
N LYS A 49 3.98 19.42 8.30
CA LYS A 49 5.22 20.10 8.71
C LYS A 49 4.89 21.40 9.42
N LYS A 50 5.41 21.56 10.64
CA LYS A 50 5.22 22.77 11.42
C LYS A 50 5.95 23.94 10.77
N LEU A 51 5.25 25.06 10.57
CA LEU A 51 5.84 26.26 10.03
C LEU A 51 6.75 26.91 11.07
N SER A 52 7.90 27.43 10.62
CA SER A 52 8.78 28.21 11.48
C SER A 52 8.13 29.55 11.81
N LYS A 53 8.56 30.18 12.91
CA LYS A 53 8.06 31.50 13.30
C LYS A 53 8.15 32.54 12.17
N LYS A 54 9.20 32.48 11.37
CA LYS A 54 9.40 33.37 10.22
C LYS A 54 8.40 33.14 9.09
N ARG A 55 7.80 31.95 9.03
CA ARG A 55 6.84 31.56 7.98
C ARG A 55 5.40 31.56 8.47
N LEU A 56 5.17 31.90 9.74
CA LEU A 56 3.81 31.99 10.25
C LEU A 56 3.08 33.10 9.47
N PRO A 57 1.88 32.82 8.94
CA PRO A 57 1.13 33.85 8.25
C PRO A 57 0.68 34.95 9.22
N ALA A 58 0.59 36.16 8.73
CA ALA A 58 0.08 37.29 9.51
C ALA A 58 -1.35 37.07 9.98
N ASP A 59 -2.11 36.27 9.21
CA ASP A 59 -3.47 35.88 9.59
C ASP A 59 -3.42 34.70 10.55
N LYS A 60 -3.80 34.96 11.81
CA LYS A 60 -3.81 33.96 12.88
C LYS A 60 -4.76 32.78 12.63
N ARG A 61 -5.68 32.89 11.66
CA ARG A 61 -6.62 31.84 11.30
C ARG A 61 -5.99 30.78 10.43
N LYS A 62 -4.85 31.04 9.81
CA LYS A 62 -4.13 30.05 9.02
C LYS A 62 -3.41 29.07 9.94
N LYS A 63 -3.38 27.82 9.50
CA LYS A 63 -2.72 26.76 10.27
C LYS A 63 -1.22 27.00 10.32
N ALA A 64 -0.61 26.73 11.49
CA ALA A 64 0.83 26.81 11.69
C ALA A 64 1.58 25.62 11.09
N TYR A 65 0.96 24.89 10.17
CA TYR A 65 1.50 23.70 9.52
C TYR A 65 1.27 23.78 8.03
N GLU A 66 2.20 23.21 7.28
CA GLU A 66 1.99 22.94 5.85
C GLU A 66 1.97 21.44 5.61
N HIS A 67 1.22 21.01 4.60
CA HIS A 67 1.18 19.63 4.17
C HIS A 67 2.06 19.48 2.94
N VAL A 68 3.06 18.62 3.04
CA VAL A 68 3.98 18.33 1.95
C VAL A 68 3.62 16.98 1.35
N ALA A 69 3.23 16.98 0.07
CA ALA A 69 2.95 15.76 -0.66
C ALA A 69 4.26 15.07 -1.04
N LYS A 70 4.36 13.78 -0.74
CA LYS A 70 5.50 12.96 -1.16
C LYS A 70 5.00 11.76 -1.94
N THR A 71 5.72 11.40 -3.01
CA THR A 71 5.47 10.17 -3.74
C THR A 71 5.99 9.00 -2.88
N ALA A 72 5.08 8.28 -2.24
CA ALA A 72 5.43 7.29 -1.23
C ALA A 72 5.37 5.85 -1.73
N TYR A 73 4.84 5.62 -2.94
CA TYR A 73 4.56 4.25 -3.39
C TYR A 73 5.71 3.57 -4.13
N LYS A 74 6.63 4.33 -4.73
CA LYS A 74 7.65 3.76 -5.64
C LYS A 74 8.49 2.66 -5.00
N ASN A 75 8.97 2.88 -3.79
CA ASN A 75 9.84 1.94 -3.09
C ASN A 75 9.11 1.15 -2.01
N TYR A 76 7.79 1.21 -2.02
CA TYR A 76 6.97 0.57 -1.00
C TYR A 76 6.87 -0.93 -1.24
N SER A 77 7.14 -1.70 -0.21
CA SER A 77 7.05 -3.17 -0.24
C SER A 77 6.12 -3.72 0.83
N SER A 78 5.09 -2.96 1.21
CA SER A 78 4.16 -3.32 2.26
C SER A 78 4.66 -2.97 3.67
N SER A 79 3.74 -2.86 4.61
CA SER A 79 4.04 -2.73 6.04
C SER A 79 4.28 -4.10 6.70
N ASN A 80 4.10 -5.20 5.96
CA ASN A 80 4.32 -6.54 6.48
C ASN A 80 5.81 -6.78 6.79
N GLU A 81 6.09 -7.29 7.99
CA GLU A 81 7.47 -7.47 8.48
C GLU A 81 8.28 -8.43 7.60
N VAL A 82 7.65 -9.50 7.11
CA VAL A 82 8.31 -10.49 6.25
C VAL A 82 8.77 -9.84 4.95
N LEU A 83 7.90 -9.05 4.32
CA LEU A 83 8.23 -8.36 3.06
C LEU A 83 9.24 -7.25 3.26
N LYS A 84 9.16 -6.51 4.36
CA LYS A 84 10.16 -5.48 4.68
C LYS A 84 11.55 -6.09 4.83
N LYS A 85 11.65 -7.20 5.55
CA LYS A 85 12.91 -7.91 5.73
C LYS A 85 13.44 -8.41 4.39
N ALA A 86 12.57 -9.01 3.58
CA ALA A 86 12.93 -9.50 2.26
C ALA A 86 13.45 -8.38 1.36
N GLN A 87 12.85 -7.19 1.42
CA GLN A 87 13.32 -6.04 0.65
C GLN A 87 14.72 -5.62 1.08
N LYS A 88 14.99 -5.59 2.37
CA LYS A 88 16.32 -5.26 2.90
C LYS A 88 17.38 -6.28 2.47
N GLU A 89 16.99 -7.54 2.32
CA GLU A 89 17.88 -8.63 1.88
C GLU A 89 18.04 -8.67 0.36
N GLY A 90 17.39 -7.77 -0.38
CA GLY A 90 17.50 -7.70 -1.83
C GLY A 90 16.70 -8.75 -2.57
N ILE A 91 15.73 -9.38 -1.94
CA ILE A 91 14.87 -10.37 -2.58
C ILE A 91 13.96 -9.67 -3.58
N LYS A 92 13.91 -10.21 -4.80
CA LYS A 92 13.05 -9.66 -5.86
C LYS A 92 11.58 -9.89 -5.54
N MET A 93 10.77 -8.88 -5.82
CA MET A 93 9.33 -8.94 -5.60
C MET A 93 8.60 -8.53 -6.86
N LYS A 94 7.49 -9.23 -7.14
CA LYS A 94 6.55 -8.81 -8.18
C LYS A 94 5.48 -7.96 -7.52
N ARG A 95 5.39 -6.70 -7.90
CA ARG A 95 4.43 -5.75 -7.33
C ARG A 95 3.41 -5.39 -8.40
N THR A 96 2.15 -5.75 -8.17
CA THR A 96 1.08 -5.55 -9.13
C THR A 96 -0.01 -4.66 -8.52
N MET A 97 -0.41 -3.63 -9.26
CA MET A 97 -1.58 -2.83 -8.90
C MET A 97 -2.83 -3.54 -9.42
N LEU A 98 -3.76 -3.83 -8.54
CA LEU A 98 -5.01 -4.53 -8.88
C LEU A 98 -6.13 -3.56 -9.25
N LYS A 99 -6.19 -2.42 -8.55
CA LYS A 99 -7.25 -1.43 -8.76
C LYS A 99 -6.77 -0.05 -8.32
N ILE A 100 -6.93 0.94 -9.20
CA ILE A 100 -6.66 2.34 -8.89
C ILE A 100 -7.96 2.96 -8.36
N CYS A 101 -7.87 3.68 -7.25
CA CYS A 101 -9.03 4.21 -6.53
C CYS A 101 -8.95 5.73 -6.39
N TYR A 102 -10.11 6.36 -6.32
CA TYR A 102 -10.24 7.82 -6.38
C TYR A 102 -10.77 8.45 -5.09
N SER A 103 -10.94 7.63 -4.04
CA SER A 103 -11.28 8.12 -2.71
C SER A 103 -10.76 7.13 -1.67
N LYS A 104 -10.62 7.59 -0.43
CA LYS A 104 -10.21 6.71 0.67
C LYS A 104 -11.22 5.61 0.94
N THR A 105 -12.51 5.94 0.83
CA THR A 105 -13.59 4.96 1.03
C THR A 105 -13.54 3.89 -0.05
N GLU A 106 -13.40 4.29 -1.31
CA GLU A 106 -13.26 3.35 -2.42
C GLU A 106 -12.03 2.47 -2.25
N LEU A 107 -10.91 3.07 -1.84
CA LEU A 107 -9.66 2.35 -1.64
C LEU A 107 -9.82 1.24 -0.59
N THR A 108 -10.43 1.56 0.55
CA THR A 108 -10.69 0.58 1.61
C THR A 108 -11.68 -0.49 1.15
N TYR A 109 -12.75 -0.09 0.48
CA TYR A 109 -13.74 -1.02 -0.06
C TYR A 109 -13.11 -2.01 -1.04
N GLN A 110 -12.32 -1.51 -1.98
CA GLN A 110 -11.70 -2.36 -2.99
C GLN A 110 -10.63 -3.27 -2.40
N GLU A 111 -9.89 -2.80 -1.39
CA GLU A 111 -8.93 -3.64 -0.68
C GLU A 111 -9.63 -4.84 -0.05
N VAL A 112 -10.69 -4.58 0.72
CA VAL A 112 -11.46 -5.63 1.42
C VAL A 112 -12.09 -6.59 0.41
N LYS A 113 -12.69 -6.04 -0.64
CA LYS A 113 -13.29 -6.83 -1.72
C LYS A 113 -12.28 -7.79 -2.34
N HIS A 114 -11.09 -7.30 -2.69
CA HIS A 114 -10.05 -8.14 -3.29
C HIS A 114 -9.52 -9.16 -2.28
N GLN A 115 -9.38 -8.78 -1.01
CA GLN A 115 -8.96 -9.72 0.03
C GLN A 115 -9.93 -10.90 0.17
N PHE A 116 -11.23 -10.66 0.05
CA PHE A 116 -12.22 -11.75 0.05
C PHE A 116 -12.20 -12.54 -1.27
N ILE A 117 -12.08 -11.87 -2.40
CA ILE A 117 -12.03 -12.54 -3.71
C ILE A 117 -10.83 -13.49 -3.79
N TYR A 118 -9.67 -13.05 -3.33
CA TYR A 118 -8.46 -13.86 -3.34
C TYR A 118 -8.35 -14.81 -2.16
N GLU A 119 -9.31 -14.78 -1.25
CA GLU A 119 -9.34 -15.67 -0.09
C GLU A 119 -8.06 -15.64 0.72
N VAL A 120 -7.57 -14.42 1.02
CA VAL A 120 -6.25 -14.24 1.64
C VAL A 120 -6.12 -14.89 3.03
N LEU A 121 -7.23 -15.15 3.72
CA LEU A 121 -7.23 -15.82 5.02
C LEU A 121 -7.34 -17.34 4.91
N GLU A 122 -7.54 -17.88 3.71
CA GLU A 122 -7.81 -19.29 3.48
C GLU A 122 -6.63 -20.03 2.83
N HIS A 123 -5.57 -19.31 2.46
CA HIS A 123 -4.40 -19.89 1.83
C HIS A 123 -3.15 -19.57 2.62
N ASP A 124 -2.31 -20.57 2.84
CA ASP A 124 -1.09 -20.44 3.66
C ASP A 124 -0.03 -19.53 3.04
N TRP A 125 -0.03 -19.39 1.70
CA TRP A 125 0.94 -18.54 1.01
C TRP A 125 0.65 -17.05 1.14
N PHE A 126 -0.55 -16.65 1.57
CA PHE A 126 -0.82 -15.24 1.87
C PHE A 126 -0.29 -14.87 3.25
N LEU A 127 0.48 -13.80 3.32
CA LEU A 127 1.00 -13.27 4.57
C LEU A 127 -0.04 -12.48 5.36
N ASN A 128 -1.19 -12.20 4.75
CA ASN A 128 -2.30 -11.50 5.40
C ASN A 128 -2.80 -12.30 6.61
N GLY A 129 -2.85 -11.65 7.78
CA GLY A 129 -3.33 -12.28 9.01
C GLY A 129 -4.78 -11.96 9.34
N ASN A 130 -5.31 -10.87 8.78
CA ASN A 130 -6.68 -10.44 9.05
C ASN A 130 -7.22 -9.58 7.91
N ILE A 131 -8.54 -9.37 7.93
CA ILE A 131 -9.23 -8.40 7.08
C ILE A 131 -9.98 -7.45 8.02
N LEU A 132 -9.69 -6.15 7.92
CA LEU A 132 -10.28 -5.07 8.74
C LEU A 132 -10.09 -5.25 10.26
N GLY A 133 -9.19 -6.11 10.72
CA GLY A 133 -9.07 -6.42 12.14
C GLY A 133 -10.30 -7.12 12.72
N SER A 134 -11.21 -7.60 11.87
CA SER A 134 -12.46 -8.28 12.27
C SER A 134 -12.49 -9.75 11.88
N PHE A 135 -11.84 -10.08 10.78
CA PHE A 135 -11.75 -11.45 10.29
C PHE A 135 -10.31 -11.89 10.33
N TYR A 136 -10.03 -13.04 10.92
CA TYR A 136 -8.66 -13.52 11.13
C TYR A 136 -8.43 -14.84 10.43
N LYS A 137 -7.16 -15.08 10.07
CA LYS A 137 -6.76 -16.35 9.48
C LYS A 137 -6.98 -17.46 10.51
N GLN A 138 -7.70 -18.49 10.10
CA GLN A 138 -8.03 -19.62 10.97
C GLN A 138 -6.83 -20.57 11.06
N LYS A 139 -6.65 -21.17 12.25
CA LYS A 139 -5.71 -22.28 12.38
C LYS A 139 -6.27 -23.49 11.65
N LYS A 140 -5.38 -24.24 10.99
CA LYS A 140 -5.79 -25.50 10.40
C LYS A 140 -6.24 -26.46 11.48
N HIS A 141 -7.42 -27.02 11.29
CA HIS A 141 -7.85 -28.17 12.10
C HIS A 141 -7.42 -29.44 11.39
N GLU A 142 -6.64 -30.26 12.07
CA GLU A 142 -6.27 -31.57 11.60
C GLU A 142 -7.36 -32.59 11.97
#